data_8054d1ef31aac4aef82b682f23fc34e0
#
_entry.id   8054d1ef31aac4aef82b682f23fc34e0
#
_cell.length_a   1.000
_cell.length_b   1.000
_cell.length_c   1.000
_cell.angle_alpha   90.00
_cell.angle_beta   90.00
_cell.angle_gamma   90.00
#
_symmetry.space_group_name_H-M   'P 1'
#
loop_
_entity.id
_entity.type
_entity.pdbx_description
1 polymer ?
#
loop_
_entity_poly.entity_id
_entity_poly.type
_entity_poly.pdbx_seq_one_letter_code
_entity_poly.pdbx_strand_id
1 'polypeptide(L)'
;SATRIFSTIPKLIGKAEPWSINSEYISIQEWCEPAVAQCIAEQLPNGSTLYVSSSRPIRDLEAFAKPRSGVEVFANRGLAGIDGNLSTAIGIASKRDCTYAVVGDLAFLHDLTALVNLEPIKLKLLVINNNGGGIFSTLPQAGVDGFEQIFGTPHDRDLFEISKVFGVPTTEIESLKALKSFMSPPTKFEIGILQMPDRESNAALIKDLAQRVNYRQ
;
A
#
# COMPACT_ATOMS: atom_id res chain seq x y z
N SER A 1 3.35 23.96 15.58
CA SER A 1 4.28 25.03 16.00
C SER A 1 5.43 24.41 16.79
N ALA A 2 6.68 24.72 16.42
CA ALA A 2 7.84 24.25 17.17
C ALA A 2 7.87 24.91 18.56
N THR A 3 7.96 24.10 19.61
CA THR A 3 8.05 24.58 20.99
C THR A 3 9.45 25.09 21.37
N ARG A 4 10.48 24.68 20.62
CA ARG A 4 11.86 25.11 20.76
C ARG A 4 12.57 25.21 19.42
N ILE A 5 13.36 26.24 19.22
CA ILE A 5 14.21 26.45 18.05
C ILE A 5 15.67 26.47 18.55
N PHE A 6 16.51 25.65 17.97
CA PHE A 6 17.93 25.58 18.28
C PHE A 6 18.73 26.20 17.13
N SER A 7 19.69 27.07 17.43
CA SER A 7 20.63 27.62 16.43
C SER A 7 21.73 26.64 16.03
N THR A 8 21.93 25.59 16.84
CA THR A 8 22.88 24.51 16.59
C THR A 8 22.27 23.18 16.96
N ILE A 9 22.76 22.09 16.38
CA ILE A 9 22.31 20.73 16.76
C ILE A 9 22.67 20.51 18.24
N PRO A 10 21.68 20.31 19.15
CA PRO A 10 21.96 20.10 20.55
C PRO A 10 22.76 18.80 20.76
N LYS A 11 23.78 18.84 21.63
CA LYS A 11 24.46 17.61 22.08
C LYS A 11 23.47 16.75 22.88
N LEU A 12 23.29 15.50 22.45
CA LEU A 12 22.59 14.50 23.25
C LEU A 12 23.45 14.20 24.48
N ILE A 13 22.92 14.50 25.67
CA ILE A 13 23.54 14.19 26.95
C ILE A 13 22.76 13.00 27.52
N GLY A 14 23.41 11.84 27.64
CA GLY A 14 22.84 10.63 28.22
C GLY A 14 22.98 9.41 27.30
N LYS A 15 22.86 8.23 27.88
CA LYS A 15 22.69 6.99 27.09
C LYS A 15 21.22 6.85 26.76
N ALA A 16 20.90 6.77 25.47
CA ALA A 16 19.57 6.34 25.06
C ALA A 16 19.40 4.86 25.47
N GLU A 17 18.42 4.60 26.33
CA GLU A 17 17.99 3.22 26.55
C GLU A 17 17.43 2.69 25.23
N PRO A 18 17.82 1.47 24.81
CA PRO A 18 17.25 0.89 23.59
C PRO A 18 15.73 0.71 23.77
N TRP A 19 14.99 1.31 22.88
CA TRP A 19 13.55 1.09 22.83
C TRP A 19 13.29 -0.36 22.44
N SER A 20 12.83 -1.18 23.38
CA SER A 20 12.30 -2.50 23.08
C SER A 20 10.80 -2.36 22.83
N ILE A 21 10.38 -2.41 21.57
CA ILE A 21 8.97 -2.57 21.25
C ILE A 21 8.65 -4.05 21.36
N ASN A 22 8.05 -4.46 22.47
CA ASN A 22 7.41 -5.76 22.60
C ASN A 22 6.06 -5.73 21.85
N SER A 23 6.09 -5.59 20.55
CA SER A 23 4.90 -5.80 19.73
C SER A 23 4.80 -7.29 19.40
N GLU A 24 3.88 -7.99 20.05
CA GLU A 24 3.49 -9.30 19.55
C GLU A 24 2.90 -9.14 18.14
N TYR A 25 3.54 -9.81 17.18
CA TYR A 25 3.05 -9.85 15.81
C TYR A 25 1.71 -10.61 15.76
N ILE A 26 0.66 -9.93 15.31
CA ILE A 26 -0.64 -10.54 15.11
C ILE A 26 -0.72 -11.02 13.66
N SER A 27 -0.72 -12.34 13.45
CA SER A 27 -0.97 -12.93 12.13
C SER A 27 -2.44 -12.81 11.78
N ILE A 28 -2.76 -12.19 10.64
CA ILE A 28 -4.11 -11.97 10.16
C ILE A 28 -4.36 -12.93 9.00
N GLN A 29 -5.39 -13.77 9.12
CA GLN A 29 -5.74 -14.80 8.12
C GLN A 29 -6.96 -14.41 7.27
N GLU A 30 -7.71 -13.42 7.71
CA GLU A 30 -8.86 -12.89 7.00
C GLU A 30 -8.43 -12.05 5.80
N TRP A 31 -9.20 -12.11 4.70
CA TRP A 31 -8.94 -11.29 3.52
C TRP A 31 -9.30 -9.83 3.79
N CYS A 32 -8.29 -8.99 4.00
CA CYS A 32 -8.41 -7.58 4.35
C CYS A 32 -7.11 -6.84 4.02
N GLU A 33 -7.13 -5.51 3.98
CA GLU A 33 -5.94 -4.71 3.66
C GLU A 33 -4.75 -4.97 4.60
N PRO A 34 -4.90 -5.08 5.93
CA PRO A 34 -3.81 -5.46 6.83
C PRO A 34 -3.18 -6.82 6.52
N ALA A 35 -3.98 -7.83 6.20
CA ALA A 35 -3.47 -9.15 5.84
C ALA A 35 -2.76 -9.16 4.48
N VAL A 36 -3.25 -8.37 3.53
CA VAL A 36 -2.57 -8.12 2.25
C VAL A 36 -1.20 -7.51 2.47
N ALA A 37 -1.09 -6.49 3.33
CA ALA A 37 0.20 -5.87 3.66
C ALA A 37 1.19 -6.88 4.28
N GLN A 38 0.73 -7.72 5.21
CA GLN A 38 1.54 -8.81 5.78
C GLN A 38 2.01 -9.77 4.70
N CYS A 39 1.09 -10.24 3.87
CA CYS A 39 1.37 -11.19 2.80
C CYS A 39 2.39 -10.62 1.80
N ILE A 40 2.22 -9.38 1.35
CA ILE A 40 3.17 -8.71 0.46
C ILE A 40 4.56 -8.68 1.09
N ALA A 41 4.70 -8.19 2.31
CA ALA A 41 5.98 -8.10 2.99
C ALA A 41 6.66 -9.47 3.15
N GLU A 42 5.90 -10.53 3.46
CA GLU A 42 6.41 -11.89 3.63
C GLU A 42 6.85 -12.53 2.29
N GLN A 43 6.16 -12.23 1.19
CA GLN A 43 6.40 -12.86 -0.11
C GLN A 43 7.44 -12.14 -0.97
N LEU A 44 7.81 -10.89 -0.67
CA LEU A 44 8.83 -10.16 -1.44
C LEU A 44 10.18 -10.91 -1.38
N PRO A 45 10.81 -11.24 -2.53
CA PRO A 45 12.13 -11.84 -2.55
C PRO A 45 13.21 -10.91 -1.99
N ASN A 46 14.26 -11.45 -1.40
CA ASN A 46 15.44 -10.67 -1.08
C ASN A 46 16.09 -10.12 -2.37
N GLY A 47 16.50 -8.86 -2.33
CA GLY A 47 17.04 -8.14 -3.50
C GLY A 47 15.96 -7.53 -4.40
N SER A 48 14.68 -7.66 -4.05
CA SER A 48 13.61 -6.99 -4.79
C SER A 48 13.48 -5.51 -4.44
N THR A 49 12.79 -4.80 -5.30
CA THR A 49 12.40 -3.40 -5.13
C THR A 49 10.89 -3.31 -4.95
N LEU A 50 10.45 -2.54 -3.97
CA LEU A 50 9.04 -2.25 -3.72
C LEU A 50 8.78 -0.75 -3.89
N TYR A 51 7.88 -0.38 -4.79
CA TYR A 51 7.25 0.93 -4.78
C TYR A 51 5.93 0.86 -4.00
N VAL A 52 5.68 1.82 -3.12
CA VAL A 52 4.43 1.87 -2.36
C VAL A 52 3.82 3.27 -2.41
N SER A 53 2.55 3.35 -2.80
CA SER A 53 1.82 4.62 -2.83
C SER A 53 1.45 5.10 -1.43
N SER A 54 1.17 6.39 -1.33
CA SER A 54 0.61 7.02 -0.13
C SER A 54 -0.77 6.45 0.21
N SER A 55 -1.42 7.01 1.23
CA SER A 55 -2.72 6.56 1.76
C SER A 55 -2.62 5.25 2.56
N ARG A 56 -3.55 4.30 2.38
CA ARG A 56 -3.56 3.02 3.11
C ARG A 56 -2.34 2.14 2.82
N PRO A 57 -1.91 1.94 1.57
CA PRO A 57 -0.87 0.97 1.27
C PRO A 57 0.39 1.10 2.13
N ILE A 58 0.97 2.32 2.24
CA ILE A 58 2.17 2.53 3.06
C ILE A 58 1.88 2.38 4.56
N ARG A 59 0.71 2.82 5.01
CA ARG A 59 0.33 2.75 6.43
C ARG A 59 0.09 1.32 6.89
N ASP A 60 -0.51 0.50 6.05
CA ASP A 60 -0.76 -0.90 6.37
C ASP A 60 0.54 -1.71 6.40
N LEU A 61 1.46 -1.45 5.48
CA LEU A 61 2.80 -2.04 5.53
C LEU A 61 3.55 -1.63 6.80
N GLU A 62 3.53 -0.35 7.17
CA GLU A 62 4.19 0.15 8.37
C GLU A 62 3.59 -0.43 9.66
N ALA A 63 2.25 -0.52 9.72
CA ALA A 63 1.56 -0.93 10.95
C ALA A 63 1.52 -2.45 11.15
N PHE A 64 1.43 -3.24 10.06
CA PHE A 64 1.10 -4.67 10.17
C PHE A 64 2.17 -5.61 9.62
N ALA A 65 3.10 -5.15 8.79
CA ALA A 65 4.15 -6.02 8.27
C ALA A 65 5.25 -6.26 9.30
N LYS A 66 5.87 -7.45 9.26
CA LYS A 66 7.09 -7.72 10.04
C LYS A 66 8.25 -6.90 9.51
N PRO A 67 9.06 -6.29 10.38
CA PRO A 67 10.32 -5.70 9.97
C PRO A 67 11.18 -6.70 9.19
N ARG A 68 11.75 -6.27 8.07
CA ARG A 68 12.64 -7.11 7.28
C ARG A 68 13.72 -6.28 6.60
N SER A 69 14.83 -6.94 6.26
CA SER A 69 15.88 -6.41 5.40
C SER A 69 15.80 -7.01 3.99
N GLY A 70 16.66 -6.54 3.08
CA GLY A 70 16.83 -7.14 1.77
C GLY A 70 15.79 -6.70 0.72
N VAL A 71 15.00 -5.68 0.99
CA VAL A 71 14.08 -5.03 0.04
C VAL A 71 14.38 -3.54 0.01
N GLU A 72 14.55 -2.99 -1.19
CA GLU A 72 14.67 -1.55 -1.40
C GLU A 72 13.28 -0.94 -1.58
N VAL A 73 12.90 0.04 -0.74
CA VAL A 73 11.55 0.60 -0.74
C VAL A 73 11.57 2.04 -1.25
N PHE A 74 10.69 2.34 -2.19
CA PHE A 74 10.46 3.67 -2.75
C PHE A 74 9.03 4.13 -2.53
N ALA A 75 8.85 5.43 -2.34
CA ALA A 75 7.54 6.07 -2.22
C ALA A 75 7.63 7.53 -2.66
N ASN A 76 6.56 8.06 -3.25
CA ASN A 76 6.42 9.49 -3.49
C ASN A 76 6.11 10.16 -2.15
N ARG A 77 7.11 10.86 -1.57
CA ARG A 77 7.00 11.56 -0.28
C ARG A 77 7.34 13.03 -0.47
N GLY A 78 6.88 13.87 0.48
CA GLY A 78 6.96 15.33 0.34
C GLY A 78 5.67 15.85 -0.28
N LEU A 79 5.62 15.95 -1.59
CA LEU A 79 4.38 16.21 -2.34
C LEU A 79 3.78 14.83 -2.74
N ALA A 80 2.96 14.26 -1.88
CA ALA A 80 2.34 12.97 -2.11
C ALA A 80 0.89 13.18 -2.58
N GLY A 81 0.60 12.79 -3.83
CA GLY A 81 -0.72 12.80 -4.45
C GLY A 81 -1.14 11.41 -4.93
N ILE A 82 -2.29 11.33 -5.55
CA ILE A 82 -2.75 10.13 -6.27
C ILE A 82 -2.22 10.08 -7.70
N ASP A 83 -1.66 11.18 -8.19
CA ASP A 83 -1.05 11.33 -9.51
C ASP A 83 0.39 10.76 -9.55
N GLY A 84 0.83 10.32 -10.73
CA GLY A 84 2.20 9.90 -11.02
C GLY A 84 2.67 8.63 -10.30
N ASN A 85 1.80 7.86 -9.67
CA ASN A 85 2.19 6.66 -8.92
C ASN A 85 2.59 5.51 -9.84
N LEU A 86 1.80 5.25 -10.90
CA LEU A 86 2.12 4.23 -11.89
C LEU A 86 3.37 4.62 -12.68
N SER A 87 3.43 5.87 -13.13
CA SER A 87 4.58 6.42 -13.86
C SER A 87 5.87 6.27 -13.06
N THR A 88 5.85 6.55 -11.75
CA THR A 88 7.01 6.36 -10.87
C THR A 88 7.39 4.88 -10.75
N ALA A 89 6.41 3.99 -10.51
CA ALA A 89 6.66 2.55 -10.41
C ALA A 89 7.26 1.96 -11.68
N ILE A 90 6.74 2.37 -12.86
CA ILE A 90 7.25 1.99 -14.18
C ILE A 90 8.68 2.51 -14.39
N GLY A 91 8.93 3.77 -14.04
CA GLY A 91 10.27 4.36 -14.10
C GLY A 91 11.29 3.63 -13.23
N ILE A 92 10.91 3.19 -12.02
CA ILE A 92 11.75 2.34 -11.17
C ILE A 92 12.00 0.99 -11.82
N ALA A 93 10.94 0.33 -12.31
CA ALA A 93 11.03 -0.99 -12.94
C ALA A 93 11.90 -0.99 -14.21
N SER A 94 12.01 0.14 -14.91
CA SER A 94 12.92 0.28 -16.07
C SER A 94 14.41 0.18 -15.70
N LYS A 95 14.75 0.24 -14.41
CA LYS A 95 16.14 0.21 -13.87
C LYS A 95 16.36 -0.91 -12.85
N ARG A 96 15.37 -1.74 -12.61
CA ARG A 96 15.40 -2.81 -11.61
C ARG A 96 14.81 -4.10 -12.20
N ASP A 97 15.41 -5.24 -11.91
CA ASP A 97 15.01 -6.53 -12.49
C ASP A 97 13.85 -7.21 -11.77
N CYS A 98 13.62 -6.87 -10.50
CA CYS A 98 12.60 -7.52 -9.67
C CYS A 98 11.82 -6.46 -8.90
N THR A 99 10.83 -5.86 -9.57
CA THR A 99 10.07 -4.74 -9.02
C THR A 99 8.62 -5.14 -8.74
N TYR A 100 8.16 -4.73 -7.57
CA TYR A 100 6.76 -4.79 -7.14
C TYR A 100 6.28 -3.37 -6.85
N ALA A 101 5.00 -3.12 -7.10
CA ALA A 101 4.38 -1.86 -6.75
C ALA A 101 3.02 -2.11 -6.10
N VAL A 102 2.67 -1.31 -5.09
CA VAL A 102 1.37 -1.36 -4.41
C VAL A 102 0.74 0.02 -4.45
N VAL A 103 -0.43 0.13 -5.05
CA VAL A 103 -1.19 1.37 -5.19
C VAL A 103 -2.65 1.16 -4.81
N GLY A 104 -3.34 2.23 -4.42
CA GLY A 104 -4.80 2.21 -4.29
C GLY A 104 -5.49 2.39 -5.65
N ASP A 105 -6.77 2.04 -5.69
CA ASP A 105 -7.63 2.14 -6.87
C ASP A 105 -7.72 3.56 -7.46
N LEU A 106 -7.90 4.58 -6.62
CA LEU A 106 -7.95 5.97 -7.07
C LEU A 106 -6.61 6.42 -7.66
N ALA A 107 -5.48 6.02 -7.08
CA ALA A 107 -4.16 6.31 -7.61
C ALA A 107 -3.92 5.57 -8.94
N PHE A 108 -4.42 4.35 -9.07
CA PHE A 108 -4.39 3.60 -10.32
C PHE A 108 -5.19 4.30 -11.41
N LEU A 109 -6.45 4.66 -11.13
CA LEU A 109 -7.33 5.34 -12.09
C LEU A 109 -6.79 6.71 -12.51
N HIS A 110 -6.14 7.43 -11.60
CA HIS A 110 -5.65 8.78 -11.87
C HIS A 110 -4.43 8.81 -12.79
N ASP A 111 -3.64 7.73 -12.87
CA ASP A 111 -2.39 7.66 -13.65
C ASP A 111 -2.43 6.57 -14.74
N LEU A 112 -3.62 6.22 -15.23
CA LEU A 112 -3.82 5.19 -16.26
C LEU A 112 -3.03 5.46 -17.55
N THR A 113 -2.77 6.72 -17.88
CA THR A 113 -2.01 7.12 -19.06
C THR A 113 -0.55 6.61 -19.03
N ALA A 114 -0.03 6.26 -17.85
CA ALA A 114 1.26 5.60 -17.72
C ALA A 114 1.31 4.21 -18.39
N LEU A 115 0.14 3.59 -18.63
CA LEU A 115 0.02 2.30 -19.32
C LEU A 115 0.08 2.40 -20.84
N VAL A 116 0.06 3.62 -21.38
CA VAL A 116 0.23 3.87 -22.82
C VAL A 116 1.73 3.84 -23.16
N ASN A 117 2.11 3.12 -24.21
CA ASN A 117 3.49 3.01 -24.69
C ASN A 117 4.48 2.40 -23.66
N LEU A 118 4.06 1.31 -23.01
CA LEU A 118 4.93 0.57 -22.09
C LEU A 118 6.10 -0.10 -22.82
N GLU A 119 7.31 0.24 -22.42
CA GLU A 119 8.50 -0.54 -22.75
C GLU A 119 8.50 -1.87 -21.99
N PRO A 120 9.17 -2.93 -22.50
CA PRO A 120 9.28 -4.19 -21.76
C PRO A 120 9.96 -4.01 -20.40
N ILE A 121 9.20 -4.23 -19.34
CA ILE A 121 9.67 -4.15 -17.94
C ILE A 121 9.23 -5.37 -17.14
N LYS A 122 9.89 -5.63 -16.02
CA LYS A 122 9.55 -6.68 -15.07
C LYS A 122 8.92 -6.05 -13.83
N LEU A 123 7.58 -6.01 -13.78
CA LEU A 123 6.83 -5.36 -12.71
C LEU A 123 5.58 -6.16 -12.35
N LYS A 124 5.39 -6.43 -11.07
CA LYS A 124 4.10 -6.83 -10.50
C LYS A 124 3.44 -5.60 -9.85
N LEU A 125 2.39 -5.09 -10.48
CA LEU A 125 1.59 -3.99 -9.95
C LEU A 125 0.38 -4.54 -9.21
N LEU A 126 0.29 -4.30 -7.92
CA LEU A 126 -0.81 -4.67 -7.05
C LEU A 126 -1.71 -3.45 -6.83
N VAL A 127 -2.96 -3.55 -7.23
CA VAL A 127 -3.96 -2.48 -7.07
C VAL A 127 -4.94 -2.89 -5.98
N ILE A 128 -4.92 -2.21 -4.84
CA ILE A 128 -5.88 -2.42 -3.76
C ILE A 128 -7.17 -1.71 -4.15
N ASN A 129 -8.18 -2.51 -4.52
CA ASN A 129 -9.50 -2.01 -4.94
C ASN A 129 -10.50 -2.15 -3.79
N ASN A 130 -10.73 -1.06 -3.07
CA ASN A 130 -11.75 -0.93 -2.04
C ASN A 130 -12.87 0.04 -2.44
N ASN A 131 -12.95 0.38 -3.73
CA ASN A 131 -13.94 1.27 -4.32
C ASN A 131 -13.88 2.69 -3.76
N GLY A 132 -12.66 3.28 -3.65
CA GLY A 132 -12.53 4.70 -3.34
C GLY A 132 -11.58 5.07 -2.20
N GLY A 133 -11.92 6.13 -1.48
CA GLY A 133 -11.09 6.76 -0.46
C GLY A 133 -11.10 6.04 0.91
N GLY A 134 -10.75 4.75 0.97
CA GLY A 134 -10.81 3.93 2.18
C GLY A 134 -10.07 4.49 3.41
N ILE A 135 -9.03 5.30 3.21
CA ILE A 135 -8.35 5.96 4.32
C ILE A 135 -9.28 6.85 5.13
N PHE A 136 -10.22 7.54 4.48
CA PHE A 136 -11.10 8.50 5.15
C PHE A 136 -12.09 7.83 6.09
N SER A 137 -12.44 6.56 5.88
CA SER A 137 -13.26 5.77 6.80
C SER A 137 -12.54 5.48 8.14
N THR A 138 -11.23 5.67 8.21
CA THR A 138 -10.44 5.51 9.44
C THR A 138 -10.12 6.83 10.15
N LEU A 139 -10.59 7.96 9.62
CA LEU A 139 -10.30 9.30 10.11
C LEU A 139 -11.53 9.96 10.78
N PRO A 140 -11.36 11.05 11.56
CA PRO A 140 -12.45 11.68 12.31
C PRO A 140 -13.63 12.17 11.48
N GLN A 141 -13.46 12.40 10.18
CA GLN A 141 -14.52 12.81 9.25
C GLN A 141 -15.42 11.66 8.78
N ALA A 142 -15.14 10.41 9.19
CA ALA A 142 -16.00 9.28 8.85
C ALA A 142 -17.43 9.52 9.33
N GLY A 143 -18.41 9.33 8.43
CA GLY A 143 -19.83 9.44 8.74
C GLY A 143 -20.40 10.86 8.77
N VAL A 144 -19.65 11.90 8.37
CA VAL A 144 -20.22 13.25 8.19
C VAL A 144 -21.15 13.30 6.97
N ASP A 145 -22.09 14.23 6.96
CA ASP A 145 -22.98 14.43 5.81
C ASP A 145 -22.20 14.68 4.53
N GLY A 146 -22.56 13.99 3.44
CA GLY A 146 -21.84 14.06 2.17
C GLY A 146 -20.49 13.31 2.13
N PHE A 147 -20.21 12.47 3.13
CA PHE A 147 -18.95 11.72 3.23
C PHE A 147 -18.61 10.96 1.94
N GLU A 148 -19.56 10.20 1.39
CA GLU A 148 -19.33 9.42 0.18
C GLU A 148 -19.02 10.30 -1.04
N GLN A 149 -19.62 11.46 -1.13
CA GLN A 149 -19.41 12.37 -2.26
C GLN A 149 -18.04 13.07 -2.19
N ILE A 150 -17.55 13.42 -0.99
CA ILE A 150 -16.39 14.29 -0.80
C ILE A 150 -15.13 13.47 -0.47
N PHE A 151 -15.27 12.42 0.33
CA PHE A 151 -14.16 11.63 0.88
C PHE A 151 -14.15 10.19 0.37
N GLY A 152 -15.26 9.50 0.43
CA GLY A 152 -15.40 8.11 -0.02
C GLY A 152 -15.17 7.98 -1.52
N THR A 153 -15.75 8.87 -2.29
CA THR A 153 -15.59 8.97 -3.76
C THR A 153 -15.63 7.62 -4.47
N PRO A 154 -16.69 6.79 -4.27
CA PRO A 154 -16.79 5.50 -4.92
C PRO A 154 -16.78 5.68 -6.45
N HIS A 155 -16.00 4.87 -7.13
CA HIS A 155 -15.85 4.99 -8.58
C HIS A 155 -16.68 3.96 -9.35
N ASP A 156 -17.06 2.84 -8.75
CA ASP A 156 -17.88 1.76 -9.33
C ASP A 156 -17.37 1.30 -10.71
N ARG A 157 -16.04 1.24 -10.88
CA ARG A 157 -15.39 0.84 -12.14
C ARG A 157 -14.81 -0.54 -12.02
N ASP A 158 -14.95 -1.32 -13.09
CA ASP A 158 -14.26 -2.59 -13.26
C ASP A 158 -12.81 -2.32 -13.66
N LEU A 159 -11.90 -2.39 -12.68
CA LEU A 159 -10.47 -2.14 -12.90
C LEU A 159 -9.80 -3.25 -13.70
N PHE A 160 -10.34 -4.47 -13.66
CA PHE A 160 -9.85 -5.57 -14.47
C PHE A 160 -10.10 -5.32 -15.95
N GLU A 161 -11.34 -4.95 -16.30
CA GLU A 161 -11.68 -4.63 -17.69
C GLU A 161 -10.94 -3.37 -18.19
N ILE A 162 -10.79 -2.34 -17.35
CA ILE A 162 -9.98 -1.16 -17.69
C ILE A 162 -8.53 -1.56 -18.00
N SER A 163 -7.90 -2.40 -17.18
CA SER A 163 -6.51 -2.84 -17.39
C SER A 163 -6.33 -3.58 -18.71
N LYS A 164 -7.30 -4.38 -19.09
CA LYS A 164 -7.30 -5.14 -20.37
C LYS A 164 -7.28 -4.23 -21.60
N VAL A 165 -7.90 -3.05 -21.54
CA VAL A 165 -7.89 -2.06 -22.64
C VAL A 165 -6.46 -1.67 -23.02
N PHE A 166 -5.55 -1.64 -22.04
CA PHE A 166 -4.12 -1.33 -22.27
C PHE A 166 -3.28 -2.55 -22.67
N GLY A 167 -3.90 -3.74 -22.84
CA GLY A 167 -3.19 -4.96 -23.23
C GLY A 167 -2.27 -5.54 -22.15
N VAL A 168 -2.38 -5.10 -20.90
CA VAL A 168 -1.56 -5.61 -19.78
C VAL A 168 -2.19 -6.88 -19.22
N PRO A 169 -1.44 -7.98 -19.07
CA PRO A 169 -1.92 -9.18 -18.37
C PRO A 169 -2.39 -8.83 -16.96
N THR A 170 -3.64 -9.12 -16.67
CA THR A 170 -4.31 -8.75 -15.42
C THR A 170 -4.96 -9.96 -14.77
N THR A 171 -4.89 -10.04 -13.46
CA THR A 171 -5.46 -11.10 -12.62
C THR A 171 -6.29 -10.49 -11.50
N GLU A 172 -7.51 -10.97 -11.30
CA GLU A 172 -8.29 -10.65 -10.09
C GLU A 172 -7.83 -11.52 -8.92
N ILE A 173 -7.70 -10.91 -7.76
CA ILE A 173 -7.17 -11.53 -6.55
C ILE A 173 -8.14 -11.26 -5.40
N GLU A 174 -8.71 -12.33 -4.82
CA GLU A 174 -9.72 -12.24 -3.77
C GLU A 174 -9.36 -13.09 -2.54
N SER A 175 -8.12 -13.55 -2.43
CA SER A 175 -7.66 -14.34 -1.30
C SER A 175 -6.16 -14.26 -1.10
N LEU A 176 -5.70 -14.49 0.14
CA LEU A 176 -4.27 -14.59 0.46
C LEU A 176 -3.56 -15.69 -0.32
N LYS A 177 -4.25 -16.79 -0.62
CA LYS A 177 -3.69 -17.88 -1.45
C LYS A 177 -3.42 -17.42 -2.88
N ALA A 178 -4.37 -16.74 -3.49
CA ALA A 178 -4.21 -16.20 -4.84
C ALA A 178 -3.11 -15.11 -4.88
N LEU A 179 -3.07 -14.23 -3.85
CA LEU A 179 -2.03 -13.23 -3.72
C LEU A 179 -0.64 -13.86 -3.61
N LYS A 180 -0.44 -14.87 -2.75
CA LYS A 180 0.83 -15.60 -2.65
C LYS A 180 1.28 -16.17 -4.00
N SER A 181 0.36 -16.74 -4.76
CA SER A 181 0.66 -17.27 -6.10
C SER A 181 1.06 -16.16 -7.08
N PHE A 182 0.40 -15.00 -7.02
CA PHE A 182 0.71 -13.85 -7.86
C PHE A 182 2.09 -13.24 -7.53
N MET A 183 2.53 -13.30 -6.28
CA MET A 183 3.80 -12.71 -5.80
C MET A 183 5.08 -13.40 -6.29
N SER A 184 4.98 -14.39 -7.19
CA SER A 184 6.19 -14.96 -7.85
C SER A 184 7.03 -13.85 -8.52
N PRO A 185 8.36 -14.02 -8.65
CA PRO A 185 9.22 -13.00 -9.26
C PRO A 185 8.71 -12.56 -10.64
N PRO A 186 8.69 -11.24 -10.93
CA PRO A 186 8.17 -10.72 -12.18
C PRO A 186 9.07 -11.09 -13.35
N THR A 187 8.48 -11.63 -14.42
CA THR A 187 9.14 -11.91 -15.70
C THR A 187 8.75 -10.91 -16.79
N LYS A 188 7.63 -10.24 -16.59
CA LYS A 188 7.06 -9.20 -17.46
C LYS A 188 6.23 -8.23 -16.59
N PHE A 189 5.60 -7.24 -17.23
CA PHE A 189 4.62 -6.42 -16.53
C PHE A 189 3.28 -7.16 -16.40
N GLU A 190 2.76 -7.24 -15.18
CA GLU A 190 1.48 -7.86 -14.84
C GLU A 190 0.78 -7.05 -13.75
N ILE A 191 -0.55 -6.97 -13.83
CA ILE A 191 -1.40 -6.27 -12.86
C ILE A 191 -2.20 -7.30 -12.06
N GLY A 192 -2.19 -7.19 -10.73
CA GLY A 192 -3.10 -7.87 -9.82
C GLY A 192 -4.10 -6.89 -9.25
N ILE A 193 -5.38 -7.08 -9.52
CA ILE A 193 -6.47 -6.30 -8.91
C ILE A 193 -6.92 -7.04 -7.66
N LEU A 194 -6.64 -6.47 -6.50
CA LEU A 194 -7.01 -7.02 -5.19
C LEU A 194 -8.40 -6.50 -4.83
N GLN A 195 -9.43 -7.32 -5.03
CA GLN A 195 -10.80 -6.99 -4.65
C GLN A 195 -10.94 -7.07 -3.13
N MET A 196 -11.04 -5.92 -2.48
CA MET A 196 -11.12 -5.83 -1.03
C MET A 196 -12.58 -5.88 -0.55
N PRO A 197 -12.83 -6.28 0.71
CA PRO A 197 -14.08 -6.01 1.39
C PRO A 197 -14.41 -4.51 1.38
N ASP A 198 -15.67 -4.19 1.69
CA ASP A 198 -16.08 -2.80 1.75
C ASP A 198 -15.24 -1.99 2.76
N ARG A 199 -15.17 -0.67 2.52
CA ARG A 199 -14.35 0.26 3.29
C ARG A 199 -14.70 0.34 4.76
N GLU A 200 -15.97 0.16 5.11
CA GLU A 200 -16.47 0.23 6.50
C GLU A 200 -16.02 -1.00 7.28
N SER A 201 -16.20 -2.20 6.72
CA SER A 201 -15.73 -3.45 7.30
C SER A 201 -14.21 -3.43 7.52
N ASN A 202 -13.44 -2.96 6.54
CA ASN A 202 -11.99 -2.85 6.67
C ASN A 202 -11.58 -1.83 7.74
N ALA A 203 -12.25 -0.67 7.83
CA ALA A 203 -11.99 0.34 8.86
C ALA A 203 -12.34 -0.18 10.27
N ALA A 204 -13.44 -0.92 10.43
CA ALA A 204 -13.82 -1.54 11.69
C ALA A 204 -12.77 -2.56 12.16
N LEU A 205 -12.29 -3.40 11.25
CA LEU A 205 -11.22 -4.37 11.53
C LEU A 205 -9.92 -3.68 11.97
N ILE A 206 -9.50 -2.64 11.27
CA ILE A 206 -8.29 -1.88 11.61
C ILE A 206 -8.41 -1.28 13.02
N LYS A 207 -9.58 -0.74 13.37
CA LYS A 207 -9.85 -0.19 14.69
C LYS A 207 -9.78 -1.26 15.78
N ASP A 208 -10.36 -2.44 15.55
CA ASP A 208 -10.29 -3.58 16.46
C ASP A 208 -8.84 -4.06 16.67
N LEU A 209 -8.08 -4.20 15.59
CA LEU A 209 -6.66 -4.57 15.66
C LEU A 209 -5.84 -3.55 16.46
N ALA A 210 -6.07 -2.25 16.25
CA ALA A 210 -5.39 -1.21 17.00
C ALA A 210 -5.73 -1.26 18.50
N GLN A 211 -6.97 -1.56 18.87
CA GLN A 211 -7.37 -1.75 20.27
C GLN A 211 -6.67 -2.95 20.90
N ARG A 212 -6.57 -4.07 20.20
CA ARG A 212 -5.90 -5.30 20.71
C ARG A 212 -4.43 -5.04 21.02
N VAL A 213 -3.75 -4.22 20.22
CA VAL A 213 -2.35 -3.83 20.49
C VAL A 213 -2.25 -2.94 21.73
N ASN A 214 -3.16 -1.97 21.92
CA ASN A 214 -3.15 -1.04 23.05
C ASN A 214 -3.53 -1.70 24.39
N TYR A 215 -4.34 -2.76 24.40
CA TYR A 215 -4.71 -3.48 25.64
C TYR A 215 -3.60 -4.38 26.18
N ARG A 216 -2.51 -4.56 25.44
CA ARG A 216 -1.37 -5.41 25.85
C ARG A 216 -0.16 -4.63 26.33
N GLN A 217 -0.27 -3.32 26.48
CA GLN A 217 0.71 -2.45 27.11
C GLN A 217 0.40 -2.28 28.61
#